data_e34ce72a061269a665fbcd90ceb6cd19
#
_entry.id   e34ce72a061269a665fbcd90ceb6cd19
#
_cell.length_a   1.000
_cell.length_b   1.000
_cell.length_c   1.000
_cell.angle_alpha   90.00
_cell.angle_beta   90.00
_cell.angle_gamma   90.00
#
_symmetry.space_group_name_H-M   'P 1'
#
loop_
_entity.id
_entity.type
_entity.pdbx_description
1 polymer ?
#
loop_
_entity_poly.entity_id
_entity_poly.type
_entity_poly.pdbx_seq_one_letter_code
_entity_poly.pdbx_strand_id
1 'polypeptide(L)'
;LRPQQISNHPEVIRRLGLICSNGLIEADIYGNVNSTNVIGSRMMNGVGGSGDFTRAGCISSFITPSFAKGGDISAIVPFVSHVDHTEQDVKVVITEYGYADLRGLAPRQRVPKMIALAHPDYRPLLEEYYERALKLATDRKMLQTPHDLATAFSFHQRFAETGSMKK
;
A
#
# COMPACT_ATOMS: atom_id res chain seq x y z
N LEU A 1 25.32 -4.22 18.78
CA LEU A 1 23.93 -4.35 19.18
C LEU A 1 23.54 -3.25 20.15
N ARG A 2 22.36 -2.70 20.01
CA ARG A 2 21.73 -1.72 20.90
C ARG A 2 20.30 -2.14 21.20
N PRO A 3 19.72 -1.77 22.34
CA PRO A 3 18.32 -2.02 22.59
C PRO A 3 17.42 -1.23 21.63
N GLN A 4 16.22 -1.74 21.38
CA GLN A 4 15.26 -1.16 20.45
C GLN A 4 14.94 0.31 20.77
N GLN A 5 14.86 0.67 22.06
CA GLN A 5 14.62 2.03 22.51
C GLN A 5 15.67 3.04 22.04
N ILE A 6 16.85 2.57 21.64
CA ILE A 6 17.90 3.40 21.05
C ILE A 6 17.91 3.27 19.53
N SER A 7 17.94 2.02 19.01
CA SER A 7 18.07 1.78 17.57
C SER A 7 16.88 2.28 16.75
N ASN A 8 15.67 2.22 17.31
CA ASN A 8 14.42 2.62 16.64
C ASN A 8 13.89 3.98 17.15
N HIS A 9 14.67 4.69 17.97
CA HIS A 9 14.21 5.97 18.50
C HIS A 9 14.07 7.01 17.37
N PRO A 10 12.88 7.61 17.17
CA PRO A 10 12.64 8.52 16.05
C PRO A 10 13.63 9.69 15.94
N GLU A 11 14.06 10.23 17.09
CA GLU A 11 15.07 11.29 17.12
C GLU A 11 16.43 10.81 16.60
N VAL A 12 16.86 9.62 17.00
CA VAL A 12 18.13 9.04 16.53
C VAL A 12 18.07 8.78 15.03
N ILE A 13 16.98 8.22 14.54
CA ILE A 13 16.78 7.98 13.09
C ILE A 13 16.85 9.30 12.31
N ARG A 14 16.19 10.35 12.80
CA ARG A 14 16.20 11.69 12.17
C ARG A 14 17.59 12.31 12.15
N ARG A 15 18.29 12.26 13.28
CA ARG A 15 19.67 12.82 13.37
C ARG A 15 20.64 12.15 12.43
N LEU A 16 20.50 10.84 12.21
CA LEU A 16 21.36 10.08 11.34
C LEU A 16 21.05 10.31 9.85
N GLY A 17 19.92 10.92 9.52
CA GLY A 17 19.51 11.17 8.14
C GLY A 17 19.36 9.90 7.30
N LEU A 18 18.80 8.84 7.90
CA LEU A 18 18.76 7.52 7.30
C LEU A 18 17.88 7.46 6.05
N ILE A 19 18.33 6.68 5.07
CA ILE A 19 17.50 6.13 4.00
C ILE A 19 16.98 4.79 4.49
N CYS A 20 15.64 4.67 4.58
CA CYS A 20 14.98 3.52 5.20
C CYS A 20 14.18 2.75 4.15
N SER A 21 14.27 1.41 4.21
CA SER A 21 13.47 0.52 3.38
C SER A 21 12.74 -0.49 4.25
N ASN A 22 11.44 -0.60 4.06
CA ASN A 22 10.55 -1.52 4.76
C ASN A 22 9.88 -2.47 3.78
N GLY A 23 9.52 -3.68 4.23
CA GLY A 23 8.67 -4.59 3.49
C GLY A 23 7.19 -4.26 3.66
N LEU A 24 6.37 -4.69 2.70
CA LEU A 24 4.92 -4.67 2.79
C LEU A 24 4.32 -5.98 2.23
N ILE A 25 3.10 -6.31 2.64
CA ILE A 25 2.30 -7.40 2.09
C ILE A 25 1.43 -6.88 0.95
N GLU A 26 0.72 -5.79 1.19
CA GLU A 26 -0.11 -5.11 0.20
C GLU A 26 -0.18 -3.60 0.45
N ALA A 27 -0.40 -2.84 -0.62
CA ALA A 27 -0.69 -1.41 -0.57
C ALA A 27 -1.92 -1.10 -1.41
N ASP A 28 -2.74 -0.13 -1.00
CA ASP A 28 -3.86 0.30 -1.82
C ASP A 28 -3.51 1.42 -2.80
N ILE A 29 -4.47 1.76 -3.65
CA ILE A 29 -4.31 2.79 -4.69
C ILE A 29 -4.03 4.19 -4.14
N TYR A 30 -4.20 4.43 -2.84
CA TYR A 30 -3.90 5.71 -2.18
C TYR A 30 -2.58 5.69 -1.41
N GLY A 31 -2.01 4.49 -1.18
CA GLY A 31 -0.75 4.31 -0.48
C GLY A 31 -0.89 3.96 0.99
N ASN A 32 -2.07 3.53 1.48
CA ASN A 32 -2.13 2.83 2.75
C ASN A 32 -1.41 1.48 2.63
N VAL A 33 -0.73 1.06 3.67
CA VAL A 33 0.12 -0.14 3.67
C VAL A 33 -0.31 -1.11 4.76
N ASN A 34 -0.44 -2.36 4.38
CA ASN A 34 -0.52 -3.53 5.25
C ASN A 34 0.81 -4.27 5.19
N SER A 35 1.47 -4.41 6.32
CA SER A 35 2.76 -5.10 6.47
C SER A 35 2.70 -6.31 7.40
N THR A 36 1.54 -6.61 8.00
CA THR A 36 1.41 -7.62 9.05
C THR A 36 0.44 -8.75 8.72
N ASN A 37 -0.68 -8.48 8.06
CA ASN A 37 -1.80 -9.41 7.93
C ASN A 37 -2.05 -9.84 6.48
N VAL A 38 -1.99 -11.14 6.24
CA VAL A 38 -2.39 -11.73 4.94
C VAL A 38 -3.91 -11.86 4.91
N ILE A 39 -4.52 -11.33 3.83
CA ILE A 39 -5.98 -11.36 3.61
C ILE A 39 -6.76 -10.83 4.85
N GLY A 40 -6.21 -9.82 5.51
CA GLY A 40 -6.82 -9.11 6.63
C GLY A 40 -6.91 -9.86 7.95
N SER A 41 -6.85 -11.19 7.95
CA SER A 41 -7.16 -12.00 9.13
C SER A 41 -5.97 -12.78 9.69
N ARG A 42 -5.03 -13.17 8.85
CA ARG A 42 -3.89 -14.00 9.26
C ARG A 42 -2.67 -13.13 9.52
N MET A 43 -2.34 -12.91 10.77
CA MET A 43 -1.07 -12.27 11.13
C MET A 43 0.11 -13.11 10.65
N MET A 44 0.97 -12.53 9.83
CA MET A 44 2.19 -13.13 9.29
C MET A 44 3.41 -12.72 10.12
N ASN A 45 3.48 -11.46 10.48
CA ASN A 45 4.56 -10.86 11.28
C ASN A 45 4.05 -9.63 12.03
N GLY A 46 4.79 -9.17 13.03
CA GLY A 46 4.52 -7.90 13.69
C GLY A 46 4.98 -6.71 12.87
N VAL A 47 4.48 -5.52 13.20
CA VAL A 47 4.83 -4.26 12.53
C VAL A 47 6.32 -3.90 12.69
N GLY A 48 6.97 -4.38 13.74
CA GLY A 48 8.38 -4.09 14.04
C GLY A 48 8.65 -2.59 14.16
N GLY A 49 9.79 -2.16 13.63
CA GLY A 49 10.21 -0.76 13.61
C GLY A 49 9.73 0.03 12.38
N SER A 50 8.93 -0.57 11.50
CA SER A 50 8.60 0.05 10.21
C SER A 50 7.92 1.42 10.36
N GLY A 51 7.09 1.63 11.39
CA GLY A 51 6.47 2.92 11.67
C GLY A 51 7.47 4.01 12.03
N ASP A 52 8.41 3.71 12.91
CA ASP A 52 9.45 4.65 13.34
C ASP A 52 10.35 5.06 12.16
N PHE A 53 10.80 4.09 11.37
CA PHE A 53 11.65 4.34 10.21
C PHE A 53 10.89 5.05 9.08
N THR A 54 9.61 4.72 8.87
CA THR A 54 8.79 5.38 7.85
C THR A 54 8.60 6.86 8.15
N ARG A 55 8.30 7.21 9.41
CA ARG A 55 8.07 8.60 9.82
C ARG A 55 9.34 9.40 9.98
N ALA A 56 10.37 8.81 10.55
CA ALA A 56 11.58 9.51 10.96
C ALA A 56 12.72 9.46 9.94
N GLY A 57 12.72 8.54 9.00
CA GLY A 57 13.73 8.46 7.92
C GLY A 57 13.70 9.68 7.01
N CYS A 58 14.87 10.13 6.57
CA CYS A 58 15.03 11.22 5.60
C CYS A 58 14.31 10.87 4.29
N ILE A 59 14.61 9.69 3.76
CA ILE A 59 13.84 9.03 2.69
C ILE A 59 13.39 7.68 3.23
N SER A 60 12.11 7.37 3.12
CA SER A 60 11.59 6.05 3.48
C SER A 60 10.80 5.46 2.32
N SER A 61 11.04 4.18 2.07
CA SER A 61 10.35 3.41 1.04
C SER A 61 9.76 2.13 1.61
N PHE A 62 8.71 1.66 0.95
CA PHE A 62 8.20 0.30 1.06
C PHE A 62 8.50 -0.45 -0.23
N ILE A 63 9.06 -1.66 -0.10
CA ILE A 63 9.49 -2.47 -1.25
C ILE A 63 8.78 -3.82 -1.18
N THR A 64 8.21 -4.23 -2.32
CA THR A 64 7.54 -5.53 -2.46
C THR A 64 7.59 -5.99 -3.92
N PRO A 65 7.58 -7.29 -4.20
CA PRO A 65 7.18 -7.78 -5.52
C PRO A 65 5.73 -7.37 -5.81
N SER A 66 5.39 -7.05 -7.06
CA SER A 66 4.04 -6.63 -7.44
C SER A 66 2.98 -7.72 -7.27
N PHE A 67 3.41 -8.98 -7.16
CA PHE A 67 2.55 -10.14 -6.99
C PHE A 67 3.20 -11.21 -6.10
N ALA A 68 2.37 -12.12 -5.58
CA ALA A 68 2.77 -13.31 -4.85
C ALA A 68 2.03 -14.55 -5.38
N LYS A 69 2.40 -15.72 -4.87
CA LYS A 69 1.75 -17.01 -5.16
C LYS A 69 1.62 -17.30 -6.67
N GLY A 70 2.72 -17.13 -7.43
CA GLY A 70 2.73 -17.41 -8.87
C GLY A 70 1.89 -16.45 -9.71
N GLY A 71 1.49 -15.30 -9.18
CA GLY A 71 0.69 -14.31 -9.87
C GLY A 71 -0.78 -14.27 -9.43
N ASP A 72 -1.19 -15.06 -8.45
CA ASP A 72 -2.58 -15.12 -7.97
C ASP A 72 -2.94 -14.05 -6.96
N ILE A 73 -1.94 -13.42 -6.33
CA ILE A 73 -2.13 -12.37 -5.33
C ILE A 73 -1.44 -11.10 -5.79
N SER A 74 -2.18 -10.01 -5.93
CA SER A 74 -1.63 -8.68 -6.20
C SER A 74 -1.16 -8.02 -4.91
N ALA A 75 0.01 -7.39 -4.94
CA ALA A 75 0.47 -6.54 -3.85
C ALA A 75 -0.14 -5.13 -3.89
N ILE A 76 -0.66 -4.70 -5.04
CA ILE A 76 -1.42 -3.45 -5.16
C ILE A 76 -2.89 -3.80 -5.28
N VAL A 77 -3.71 -3.27 -4.35
CA VAL A 77 -5.13 -3.63 -4.21
C VAL A 77 -6.02 -2.38 -4.20
N PRO A 78 -7.33 -2.52 -4.43
CA PRO A 78 -8.25 -1.38 -4.33
C PRO A 78 -8.27 -0.74 -2.94
N PHE A 79 -8.32 -1.54 -1.89
CA PHE A 79 -8.19 -1.14 -0.49
C PHE A 79 -7.49 -2.23 0.30
N VAL A 80 -6.57 -1.85 1.18
CA VAL A 80 -5.85 -2.83 2.03
C VAL A 80 -6.79 -3.49 3.03
N SER A 81 -6.59 -4.77 3.26
CA SER A 81 -7.41 -5.56 4.19
C SER A 81 -7.08 -5.29 5.67
N HIS A 82 -5.95 -4.66 5.93
CA HIS A 82 -5.48 -4.22 7.25
C HIS A 82 -4.58 -2.99 7.06
N VAL A 83 -4.61 -2.02 7.96
CA VAL A 83 -3.81 -0.78 7.85
C VAL A 83 -2.80 -0.73 8.98
N ASP A 84 -1.52 -0.89 8.64
CA ASP A 84 -0.39 -0.66 9.54
C ASP A 84 0.20 0.74 9.37
N HIS A 85 0.24 1.24 8.13
CA HIS A 85 0.74 2.59 7.81
C HIS A 85 -0.25 3.30 6.93
N THR A 86 -0.61 4.51 7.35
CA THR A 86 -1.57 5.35 6.61
C THR A 86 -0.90 6.03 5.42
N GLU A 87 -1.71 6.42 4.45
CA GLU A 87 -1.28 7.16 3.27
C GLU A 87 -0.48 8.43 3.58
N GLN A 88 -0.68 9.03 4.77
CA GLN A 88 0.02 10.24 5.19
C GLN A 88 1.49 9.98 5.55
N ASP A 89 1.80 8.78 6.04
CA ASP A 89 3.16 8.40 6.45
C ASP A 89 3.98 7.81 5.31
N VAL A 90 3.31 7.15 4.35
CA VAL A 90 3.97 6.46 3.24
C VAL A 90 4.50 7.46 2.21
N LYS A 91 5.81 7.42 1.97
CA LYS A 91 6.52 8.36 1.09
C LYS A 91 6.80 7.79 -0.29
N VAL A 92 7.40 6.61 -0.35
CA VAL A 92 7.77 5.97 -1.62
C VAL A 92 7.38 4.50 -1.57
N VAL A 93 6.80 3.99 -2.66
CA VAL A 93 6.52 2.57 -2.86
C VAL A 93 7.29 2.09 -4.08
N ILE A 94 7.88 0.89 -4.01
CA ILE A 94 8.75 0.32 -5.04
C ILE A 94 8.31 -1.11 -5.34
N THR A 95 8.19 -1.43 -6.63
CA THR A 95 8.05 -2.80 -7.13
C THR A 95 9.05 -3.02 -8.28
N GLU A 96 9.08 -4.19 -8.88
CA GLU A 96 9.88 -4.48 -10.08
C GLU A 96 9.47 -3.63 -11.30
N TYR A 97 8.30 -3.00 -11.27
CA TYR A 97 7.84 -2.09 -12.33
C TYR A 97 8.26 -0.63 -12.14
N GLY A 98 8.96 -0.32 -11.04
CA GLY A 98 9.47 1.02 -10.79
C GLY A 98 9.15 1.53 -9.38
N TYR A 99 9.02 2.84 -9.25
CA TYR A 99 8.71 3.48 -7.98
C TYR A 99 7.64 4.55 -8.12
N ALA A 100 6.87 4.74 -7.05
CA ALA A 100 5.92 5.83 -6.88
C ALA A 100 6.38 6.72 -5.72
N ASP A 101 6.84 7.94 -6.05
CA ASP A 101 7.03 8.99 -5.05
C ASP A 101 5.68 9.66 -4.79
N LEU A 102 5.16 9.47 -3.57
CA LEU A 102 3.84 9.93 -3.15
C LEU A 102 3.88 11.26 -2.37
N ARG A 103 5.09 11.78 -2.13
CA ARG A 103 5.26 13.03 -1.37
C ARG A 103 4.67 14.21 -2.11
N GLY A 104 3.96 15.08 -1.38
CA GLY A 104 3.36 16.28 -1.94
C GLY A 104 2.17 16.05 -2.89
N LEU A 105 1.72 14.81 -3.05
CA LEU A 105 0.60 14.46 -3.91
C LEU A 105 -0.72 14.38 -3.12
N ALA A 106 -1.76 14.95 -3.69
CA ALA A 106 -3.13 14.68 -3.24
C ALA A 106 -3.51 13.20 -3.49
N PRO A 107 -4.42 12.61 -2.70
CA PRO A 107 -4.77 11.19 -2.83
C PRO A 107 -5.10 10.76 -4.26
N ARG A 108 -5.90 11.54 -4.98
CA ARG A 108 -6.24 11.24 -6.40
C ARG A 108 -5.04 11.24 -7.36
N GLN A 109 -4.00 12.01 -7.05
CA GLN A 109 -2.78 12.07 -7.87
C GLN A 109 -1.87 10.85 -7.64
N ARG A 110 -2.06 10.16 -6.50
CA ARG A 110 -1.31 8.92 -6.17
C ARG A 110 -1.80 7.74 -6.97
N VAL A 111 -3.10 7.68 -7.27
CA VAL A 111 -3.75 6.51 -7.90
C VAL A 111 -3.05 6.04 -9.17
N PRO A 112 -2.82 6.86 -10.21
CA PRO A 112 -2.14 6.40 -11.42
C PRO A 112 -0.71 5.91 -11.15
N LYS A 113 -0.01 6.51 -10.17
CA LYS A 113 1.34 6.07 -9.79
C LYS A 113 1.33 4.71 -9.11
N MET A 114 0.36 4.47 -8.22
CA MET A 114 0.21 3.18 -7.53
C MET A 114 -0.23 2.09 -8.49
N ILE A 115 -1.18 2.36 -9.39
CA ILE A 115 -1.61 1.40 -10.41
C ILE A 115 -0.44 1.00 -11.34
N ALA A 116 0.43 1.94 -11.70
CA ALA A 116 1.62 1.65 -12.51
C ALA A 116 2.59 0.65 -11.86
N LEU A 117 2.60 0.55 -10.54
CA LEU A 117 3.40 -0.42 -9.79
C LEU A 117 2.80 -1.82 -9.73
N ALA A 118 1.51 -1.97 -10.04
CA ALA A 118 0.86 -3.27 -10.07
C ALA A 118 1.36 -4.13 -11.24
N HIS A 119 1.28 -5.46 -11.07
CA HIS A 119 1.49 -6.37 -12.19
C HIS A 119 0.50 -6.06 -13.33
N PRO A 120 0.93 -6.13 -14.61
CA PRO A 120 0.08 -5.76 -15.76
C PRO A 120 -1.31 -6.40 -15.77
N ASP A 121 -1.44 -7.65 -15.34
CA ASP A 121 -2.73 -8.36 -15.28
C ASP A 121 -3.74 -7.71 -14.33
N TYR A 122 -3.28 -6.95 -13.35
CA TYR A 122 -4.13 -6.32 -12.33
C TYR A 122 -4.44 -4.85 -12.62
N ARG A 123 -3.63 -4.18 -13.45
CA ARG A 123 -3.84 -2.75 -13.77
C ARG A 123 -5.23 -2.43 -14.30
N PRO A 124 -5.76 -3.17 -15.29
CA PRO A 124 -7.11 -2.91 -15.81
C PRO A 124 -8.20 -3.07 -14.72
N LEU A 125 -8.02 -4.01 -13.79
CA LEU A 125 -8.97 -4.24 -12.70
C LEU A 125 -8.95 -3.09 -11.68
N LEU A 126 -7.77 -2.52 -11.41
CA LEU A 126 -7.61 -1.37 -10.52
C LEU A 126 -8.13 -0.09 -11.18
N GLU A 127 -7.92 0.09 -12.47
CA GLU A 127 -8.46 1.20 -13.26
C GLU A 127 -9.99 1.15 -13.28
N GLU A 128 -10.59 -0.01 -13.60
CA GLU A 128 -12.04 -0.23 -13.56
C GLU A 128 -12.64 0.10 -12.18
N TYR A 129 -11.95 -0.34 -11.11
CA TYR A 129 -12.37 0.00 -9.75
C TYR A 129 -12.35 1.50 -9.50
N TYR A 130 -11.24 2.17 -9.85
CA TYR A 130 -11.08 3.60 -9.61
C TYR A 130 -12.07 4.45 -10.41
N GLU A 131 -12.29 4.14 -11.68
CA GLU A 131 -13.28 4.83 -12.52
C GLU A 131 -14.68 4.75 -11.92
N ARG A 132 -15.09 3.56 -11.44
CA ARG A 132 -16.37 3.37 -10.77
C ARG A 132 -16.45 4.15 -9.46
N ALA A 133 -15.40 4.09 -8.64
CA ALA A 133 -15.31 4.84 -7.39
C ALA A 133 -15.37 6.36 -7.64
N LEU A 134 -14.69 6.84 -8.67
CA LEU A 134 -14.70 8.26 -9.05
C LEU A 134 -16.08 8.72 -9.51
N LYS A 135 -16.80 7.92 -10.29
CA LYS A 135 -18.19 8.21 -10.71
C LYS A 135 -19.11 8.35 -9.50
N LEU A 136 -19.09 7.38 -8.59
CA LEU A 136 -19.90 7.41 -7.36
C LEU A 136 -19.57 8.61 -6.48
N ALA A 137 -18.31 8.97 -6.38
CA ALA A 137 -17.85 10.11 -5.59
C ALA A 137 -18.25 11.45 -6.24
N THR A 138 -18.22 11.54 -7.56
CA THR A 138 -18.66 12.72 -8.31
C THR A 138 -20.14 12.98 -8.10
N ASP A 139 -20.97 11.97 -8.21
CA ASP A 139 -22.41 12.06 -7.98
C ASP A 139 -22.73 12.53 -6.55
N ARG A 140 -21.89 12.19 -5.57
CA ARG A 140 -22.03 12.57 -4.16
C ARG A 140 -21.21 13.79 -3.75
N LYS A 141 -20.46 14.41 -4.66
CA LYS A 141 -19.51 15.50 -4.38
C LYS A 141 -18.43 15.17 -3.34
N MET A 142 -17.98 13.91 -3.28
CA MET A 142 -17.02 13.37 -2.31
C MET A 142 -15.71 12.99 -3.01
N LEU A 143 -14.95 13.97 -3.49
CA LEU A 143 -13.87 13.76 -4.47
C LEU A 143 -12.45 13.60 -3.87
N GLN A 144 -12.27 13.57 -2.58
CA GLN A 144 -10.92 13.55 -2.00
C GLN A 144 -10.25 12.19 -2.12
N THR A 145 -10.91 11.15 -1.63
CA THR A 145 -10.48 9.73 -1.69
C THR A 145 -11.62 8.86 -2.17
N PRO A 146 -11.95 8.88 -3.49
CA PRO A 146 -13.05 8.11 -4.03
C PRO A 146 -12.92 6.61 -3.75
N HIS A 147 -13.94 6.01 -3.15
CA HIS A 147 -14.06 4.57 -2.94
C HIS A 147 -15.42 4.05 -3.35
N ASP A 148 -15.44 2.89 -3.99
CA ASP A 148 -16.63 2.05 -4.10
C ASP A 148 -16.60 1.02 -2.97
N LEU A 149 -17.29 1.32 -1.87
CA LEU A 149 -17.28 0.46 -0.67
C LEU A 149 -17.85 -0.94 -0.94
N ALA A 150 -18.73 -1.08 -1.92
CA ALA A 150 -19.31 -2.38 -2.28
C ALA A 150 -18.26 -3.34 -2.89
N THR A 151 -17.20 -2.80 -3.48
CA THR A 151 -16.17 -3.60 -4.17
C THR A 151 -14.75 -3.33 -3.70
N ALA A 152 -14.59 -2.56 -2.61
CA ALA A 152 -13.27 -2.22 -2.05
C ALA A 152 -12.40 -3.46 -1.74
N PHE A 153 -13.02 -4.55 -1.31
CA PHE A 153 -12.36 -5.82 -1.01
C PHE A 153 -12.55 -6.90 -2.08
N SER A 154 -12.93 -6.53 -3.30
CA SER A 154 -13.24 -7.49 -4.38
C SER A 154 -12.08 -8.44 -4.71
N PHE A 155 -10.84 -7.98 -4.60
CA PHE A 155 -9.65 -8.83 -4.81
C PHE A 155 -9.55 -9.90 -3.71
N HIS A 156 -9.73 -9.52 -2.46
CA HIS A 156 -9.66 -10.43 -1.31
C HIS A 156 -10.82 -11.43 -1.30
N GLN A 157 -12.04 -10.98 -1.63
CA GLN A 157 -13.22 -11.84 -1.73
C GLN A 157 -13.03 -12.89 -2.84
N ARG A 158 -12.58 -12.46 -4.01
CA ARG A 158 -12.31 -13.36 -5.14
C ARG A 158 -11.23 -14.39 -4.79
N PHE A 159 -10.16 -13.95 -4.13
CA PHE A 159 -9.12 -14.87 -3.66
C PHE A 159 -9.68 -15.91 -2.69
N ALA A 160 -10.55 -15.52 -1.75
CA ALA A 160 -11.17 -16.46 -0.81
C ALA A 160 -12.06 -17.49 -1.51
N GLU A 161 -12.74 -17.10 -2.59
CA GLU A 161 -13.64 -17.96 -3.36
C GLU A 161 -12.92 -18.87 -4.36
N THR A 162 -11.91 -18.36 -5.05
CA THR A 162 -11.30 -19.02 -6.22
C THR A 162 -9.81 -19.38 -6.04
N GLY A 163 -9.16 -18.85 -5.01
CA GLY A 163 -7.72 -18.97 -4.81
C GLY A 163 -6.87 -18.00 -5.64
N SER A 164 -7.49 -17.10 -6.41
CA SER A 164 -6.83 -16.07 -7.21
C SER A 164 -7.56 -14.72 -7.13
N MET A 165 -6.81 -13.61 -7.13
CA MET A 165 -7.35 -12.25 -7.23
C MET A 165 -7.69 -11.85 -8.69
N LYS A 166 -7.29 -12.64 -9.67
CA LYS A 166 -7.61 -12.44 -11.10
C LYS A 166 -9.09 -12.70 -11.39
N LYS A 167 -9.58 -12.09 -12.48
CA LYS A 167 -10.94 -12.42 -13.01
C LYS A 167 -10.94 -13.78 -13.67
#